data_93a75ac1a56a23fbd359d41b25fa0490
#
_entry.id   93a75ac1a56a23fbd359d41b25fa0490
#
_cell.length_a   1.000
_cell.length_b   1.000
_cell.length_c   1.000
_cell.angle_alpha   90.00
_cell.angle_beta   90.00
_cell.angle_gamma   90.00
#
_symmetry.space_group_name_H-M   'P 1'
#
loop_
_entity.id
_entity.type
_entity.pdbx_description
1 polymer ?
#
loop_
_entity_poly.entity_id
_entity_poly.type
_entity_poly.pdbx_seq_one_letter_code
_entity_poly.pdbx_strand_id
1 'polypeptide(L)'
;MDHLLYGCAYYDEYMPYERLDKDLAMMKKAGINVIRIAESTWSTEEPEDGVFDFSHVTKVLEACEREKINVIIGTPTYAIPAWMAKKYPDIMVTDKSGRRPYGARQIMDITHHAYRFYCERIIRKLMEVVKDYSCVIGFQLDNETKHFGTSSENVQQAFVSWIKKQYQGDIERFNHDFGLDYWSNRINSWEQFPSVRGTINGSLGCAFEQFQRSLVTEFLMWQRSIVQEYMREDQFVTHNFDFAWKGHSYGVQTDVDHPSASKALTIAGCDIYHPSQDDLTGKEISFCGDMTRSLKKDNYLVIETEAQGFPEWTPYPGQLKLQAFSHLASGADSVMYWHWHSIHNACETYWKGILSHDLQENAIYREVSQIGKSFEVLSDKLIHLKKTNQVAIMVSNEALTALNWFQIPGGKTSYNDVVRWIYDALYEQNIECDIIWTDETNLDAYKVIFVPALYSAPKEVFERLSAFAANGGTLVATFKTGFTDEHVKVNCDRQPAGLSECMGAWYDRFTAPKNVGLSGETFGLSKDELQVQDFMELVEPVGAKVLAFYDHNMRKEYAAVTKNSWGKRTCYNIA
;
A
#
# COMPACT_ATOMS: atom_id res chain seq x y z
N MET A 1 9.21 -3.58 -22.37
CA MET A 1 9.10 -2.09 -22.42
C MET A 1 10.49 -1.54 -22.69
N ASP A 2 10.64 -0.78 -23.76
CA ASP A 2 11.98 -0.40 -24.27
C ASP A 2 12.29 1.09 -24.05
N HIS A 3 11.35 1.83 -23.49
CA HIS A 3 11.48 3.25 -23.20
C HIS A 3 10.61 3.66 -22.02
N LEU A 4 10.97 4.78 -21.39
CA LEU A 4 10.21 5.35 -20.28
C LEU A 4 8.79 5.72 -20.73
N LEU A 5 7.81 5.43 -19.91
CA LEU A 5 6.45 5.90 -20.08
C LEU A 5 6.26 7.22 -19.34
N TYR A 6 5.78 8.23 -20.09
CA TYR A 6 5.47 9.54 -19.54
C TYR A 6 4.09 9.97 -19.99
N GLY A 7 3.18 10.17 -19.06
CA GLY A 7 1.79 10.36 -19.44
C GLY A 7 0.85 10.83 -18.35
N CYS A 8 -0.41 10.55 -18.54
CA CYS A 8 -1.49 10.94 -17.63
C CYS A 8 -2.73 10.08 -17.81
N ALA A 9 -3.63 10.13 -16.82
CA ALA A 9 -5.00 9.69 -17.01
C ALA A 9 -5.74 10.70 -17.92
N TYR A 10 -6.58 10.20 -18.81
CA TYR A 10 -7.33 11.00 -19.78
C TYR A 10 -8.77 10.51 -19.94
N TYR A 11 -9.72 11.43 -19.92
CA TYR A 11 -11.14 11.12 -20.08
C TYR A 11 -11.79 12.13 -21.01
N ASP A 12 -11.94 11.75 -22.28
CA ASP A 12 -12.63 12.57 -23.29
C ASP A 12 -14.07 12.89 -22.86
N GLU A 13 -14.72 11.91 -22.20
CA GLU A 13 -16.07 12.01 -21.67
C GLU A 13 -16.23 13.00 -20.50
N TYR A 14 -15.15 13.43 -19.87
CA TYR A 14 -15.18 14.45 -18.80
C TYR A 14 -14.94 15.86 -19.31
N MET A 15 -14.59 16.00 -20.59
CA MET A 15 -14.31 17.30 -21.19
C MET A 15 -15.59 18.14 -21.29
N PRO A 16 -15.53 19.46 -21.01
CA PRO A 16 -16.69 20.34 -21.11
C PRO A 16 -17.11 20.60 -22.57
N TYR A 17 -16.25 20.29 -23.53
CA TYR A 17 -16.50 20.39 -24.98
C TYR A 17 -15.48 19.53 -25.74
N GLU A 18 -15.77 19.23 -26.99
CA GLU A 18 -14.93 18.41 -27.87
C GLU A 18 -13.50 18.96 -28.02
N ARG A 19 -12.49 18.17 -27.64
CA ARG A 19 -11.09 18.59 -27.62
C ARG A 19 -10.09 17.51 -28.03
N LEU A 20 -10.50 16.29 -28.28
CA LEU A 20 -9.60 15.14 -28.40
C LEU A 20 -8.37 15.41 -29.28
N ASP A 21 -8.56 15.87 -30.52
CA ASP A 21 -7.45 16.13 -31.44
C ASP A 21 -6.51 17.23 -30.91
N LYS A 22 -7.07 18.26 -30.30
CA LYS A 22 -6.27 19.34 -29.67
C LYS A 22 -5.47 18.82 -28.48
N ASP A 23 -6.10 18.01 -27.63
CA ASP A 23 -5.46 17.45 -26.44
C ASP A 23 -4.32 16.50 -26.83
N LEU A 24 -4.53 15.59 -27.78
CA LEU A 24 -3.46 14.70 -28.26
C LEU A 24 -2.31 15.48 -28.90
N ALA A 25 -2.60 16.54 -29.67
CA ALA A 25 -1.55 17.41 -30.21
C ALA A 25 -0.75 18.11 -29.11
N MET A 26 -1.41 18.59 -28.05
CA MET A 26 -0.75 19.18 -26.89
C MET A 26 0.06 18.15 -26.11
N MET A 27 -0.45 16.94 -25.92
CA MET A 27 0.26 15.83 -25.26
C MET A 27 1.54 15.49 -26.02
N LYS A 28 1.45 15.31 -27.33
CA LYS A 28 2.59 15.01 -28.19
C LYS A 28 3.66 16.12 -28.14
N LYS A 29 3.23 17.39 -28.20
CA LYS A 29 4.12 18.56 -28.04
C LYS A 29 4.82 18.53 -26.67
N ALA A 30 4.16 18.02 -25.63
CA ALA A 30 4.70 17.90 -24.27
C ALA A 30 5.58 16.64 -24.06
N GLY A 31 5.76 15.78 -25.07
CA GLY A 31 6.52 14.54 -24.95
C GLY A 31 5.77 13.43 -24.18
N ILE A 32 4.45 13.56 -24.02
CA ILE A 32 3.60 12.51 -23.47
C ILE A 32 3.47 11.40 -24.50
N ASN A 33 3.74 10.17 -24.10
CA ASN A 33 3.75 8.99 -24.96
C ASN A 33 2.77 7.90 -24.53
N VAL A 34 2.06 8.10 -23.41
CA VAL A 34 1.09 7.15 -22.88
C VAL A 34 -0.07 7.86 -22.18
N ILE A 35 -1.27 7.33 -22.34
CA ILE A 35 -2.45 7.72 -21.55
C ILE A 35 -3.11 6.48 -20.93
N ARG A 36 -3.83 6.67 -19.83
CA ARG A 36 -4.68 5.65 -19.22
C ARG A 36 -6.15 6.08 -19.36
N ILE A 37 -7.01 5.14 -19.75
CA ILE A 37 -8.44 5.39 -19.98
C ILE A 37 -9.31 4.23 -19.48
N ALA A 38 -10.59 4.46 -19.36
CA ALA A 38 -11.69 3.51 -19.24
C ALA A 38 -11.96 2.96 -17.81
N GLU A 39 -11.07 3.05 -16.84
CA GLU A 39 -11.24 2.37 -15.53
C GLU A 39 -12.44 2.85 -14.70
N SER A 40 -13.02 4.00 -15.00
CA SER A 40 -14.13 4.58 -14.21
C SER A 40 -15.37 4.96 -15.03
N THR A 41 -15.54 4.43 -16.23
CA THR A 41 -16.56 4.88 -17.19
C THR A 41 -17.60 3.82 -17.56
N TRP A 42 -17.85 2.85 -16.70
CA TRP A 42 -18.82 1.77 -16.96
C TRP A 42 -20.22 2.26 -17.32
N SER A 43 -20.72 3.33 -16.66
CA SER A 43 -22.05 3.87 -17.00
C SER A 43 -22.17 4.44 -18.42
N THR A 44 -21.06 4.86 -19.03
CA THR A 44 -20.99 5.27 -20.43
C THR A 44 -20.88 4.06 -21.36
N GLU A 45 -20.12 3.05 -20.94
CA GLU A 45 -19.90 1.82 -21.71
C GLU A 45 -21.12 0.88 -21.70
N GLU A 46 -21.94 0.95 -20.66
CA GLU A 46 -23.17 0.17 -20.51
C GLU A 46 -24.28 1.04 -19.92
N PRO A 47 -24.88 1.95 -20.72
CA PRO A 47 -25.91 2.89 -20.26
C PRO A 47 -27.19 2.21 -19.77
N GLU A 48 -27.50 1.03 -20.28
CA GLU A 48 -28.62 0.18 -19.86
C GLU A 48 -28.14 -1.28 -19.74
N ASP A 49 -28.78 -2.06 -18.88
CA ASP A 49 -28.43 -3.48 -18.66
C ASP A 49 -28.39 -4.26 -19.99
N GLY A 50 -27.19 -4.65 -20.41
CA GLY A 50 -26.94 -5.42 -21.65
C GLY A 50 -26.87 -4.57 -22.92
N VAL A 51 -26.94 -3.25 -22.83
CA VAL A 51 -26.75 -2.33 -23.96
C VAL A 51 -25.36 -1.70 -23.85
N PHE A 52 -24.48 -2.00 -24.79
CA PHE A 52 -23.08 -1.59 -24.76
C PHE A 52 -22.79 -0.51 -25.80
N ASP A 53 -22.06 0.53 -25.37
CA ASP A 53 -21.57 1.61 -26.22
C ASP A 53 -20.11 1.96 -25.85
N PHE A 54 -19.18 1.49 -26.65
CA PHE A 54 -17.74 1.77 -26.49
C PHE A 54 -17.24 2.86 -27.45
N SER A 55 -18.14 3.65 -28.05
CA SER A 55 -17.80 4.67 -29.05
C SER A 55 -16.76 5.68 -28.53
N HIS A 56 -16.84 6.08 -27.25
CA HIS A 56 -15.86 6.99 -26.65
C HIS A 56 -14.48 6.33 -26.49
N VAL A 57 -14.40 5.03 -26.19
CA VAL A 57 -13.15 4.28 -26.10
C VAL A 57 -12.51 4.13 -27.49
N THR A 58 -13.27 3.65 -28.48
CA THR A 58 -12.76 3.45 -29.85
C THR A 58 -12.32 4.75 -30.49
N LYS A 59 -13.07 5.85 -30.30
CA LYS A 59 -12.70 7.19 -30.74
C LYS A 59 -11.31 7.61 -30.23
N VAL A 60 -11.03 7.40 -28.95
CA VAL A 60 -9.74 7.73 -28.35
C VAL A 60 -8.66 6.79 -28.88
N LEU A 61 -8.91 5.48 -28.99
CA LEU A 61 -7.94 4.51 -29.49
C LEU A 61 -7.53 4.78 -30.94
N GLU A 62 -8.49 5.06 -31.83
CA GLU A 62 -8.23 5.42 -33.22
C GLU A 62 -7.37 6.69 -33.35
N ALA A 63 -7.67 7.68 -32.51
CA ALA A 63 -6.88 8.91 -32.45
C ALA A 63 -5.46 8.65 -31.91
N CYS A 64 -5.31 7.83 -30.88
CA CYS A 64 -4.01 7.44 -30.31
C CYS A 64 -3.16 6.62 -31.30
N GLU A 65 -3.74 5.70 -32.07
CA GLU A 65 -3.02 4.99 -33.13
C GLU A 65 -2.48 5.95 -34.18
N ARG A 66 -3.32 6.89 -34.64
CA ARG A 66 -2.92 7.92 -35.61
C ARG A 66 -1.78 8.78 -35.09
N GLU A 67 -1.84 9.19 -33.82
CA GLU A 67 -0.84 10.06 -33.18
C GLU A 67 0.34 9.32 -32.55
N LYS A 68 0.32 7.98 -32.54
CA LYS A 68 1.34 7.09 -31.95
C LYS A 68 1.53 7.36 -30.44
N ILE A 69 0.43 7.48 -29.73
CA ILE A 69 0.39 7.55 -28.26
C ILE A 69 -0.07 6.19 -27.75
N ASN A 70 0.67 5.62 -26.81
CA ASN A 70 0.33 4.35 -26.18
C ASN A 70 -0.87 4.52 -25.23
N VAL A 71 -1.61 3.43 -25.03
CA VAL A 71 -2.77 3.43 -24.15
C VAL A 71 -2.69 2.28 -23.16
N ILE A 72 -2.99 2.57 -21.90
CA ILE A 72 -3.27 1.59 -20.85
C ILE A 72 -4.79 1.59 -20.66
N ILE A 73 -5.40 0.42 -20.81
CA ILE A 73 -6.85 0.23 -20.60
C ILE A 73 -7.08 -0.22 -19.17
N GLY A 74 -7.90 0.53 -18.43
CA GLY A 74 -8.40 0.09 -17.13
C GLY A 74 -9.68 -0.72 -17.24
N THR A 75 -9.83 -1.78 -16.43
CA THR A 75 -11.11 -2.48 -16.32
C THR A 75 -12.10 -1.59 -15.56
N PRO A 76 -13.35 -1.39 -16.06
CA PRO A 76 -14.22 -0.32 -15.57
C PRO A 76 -15.01 -0.69 -14.30
N THR A 77 -14.50 -1.57 -13.48
CA THR A 77 -15.23 -2.17 -12.36
C THR A 77 -15.29 -1.30 -11.11
N TYR A 78 -14.48 -0.26 -11.07
CA TYR A 78 -14.38 0.67 -9.94
C TYR A 78 -15.65 1.50 -9.69
N ALA A 79 -16.46 1.79 -10.72
CA ALA A 79 -17.63 2.65 -10.62
C ALA A 79 -18.80 2.04 -11.40
N ILE A 80 -19.83 1.57 -10.70
CA ILE A 80 -20.97 0.87 -11.30
C ILE A 80 -22.02 1.84 -11.88
N PRO A 81 -22.76 1.42 -12.93
CA PRO A 81 -23.88 2.19 -13.46
C PRO A 81 -25.04 2.33 -12.44
N ALA A 82 -25.76 3.45 -12.53
CA ALA A 82 -26.90 3.71 -11.66
C ALA A 82 -28.03 2.66 -11.78
N TRP A 83 -28.25 2.09 -12.97
CA TRP A 83 -29.23 1.02 -13.16
C TRP A 83 -28.89 -0.23 -12.35
N MET A 84 -27.59 -0.55 -12.21
CA MET A 84 -27.13 -1.70 -11.42
C MET A 84 -27.34 -1.46 -9.92
N ALA A 85 -26.98 -0.28 -9.40
CA ALA A 85 -27.20 0.10 -8.03
C ALA A 85 -28.70 0.12 -7.65
N LYS A 86 -29.57 0.51 -8.61
CA LYS A 86 -31.04 0.45 -8.42
C LYS A 86 -31.55 -0.99 -8.40
N LYS A 87 -31.03 -1.85 -9.28
CA LYS A 87 -31.46 -3.26 -9.41
C LYS A 87 -30.95 -4.12 -8.23
N TYR A 88 -29.75 -3.85 -7.75
CA TYR A 88 -29.07 -4.58 -6.69
C TYR A 88 -28.47 -3.61 -5.66
N PRO A 89 -29.27 -3.01 -4.79
CA PRO A 89 -28.77 -2.04 -3.81
C PRO A 89 -27.75 -2.61 -2.81
N ASP A 90 -27.75 -3.94 -2.65
CA ASP A 90 -26.86 -4.70 -1.77
C ASP A 90 -25.49 -4.99 -2.37
N ILE A 91 -25.23 -4.56 -3.62
CA ILE A 91 -23.88 -4.49 -4.19
C ILE A 91 -22.99 -3.53 -3.40
N MET A 92 -23.56 -2.45 -2.85
CA MET A 92 -22.79 -1.53 -2.02
C MET A 92 -22.33 -2.20 -0.74
N VAL A 93 -21.07 -1.95 -0.33
CA VAL A 93 -20.48 -2.54 0.88
C VAL A 93 -21.39 -2.35 2.10
N THR A 94 -21.56 -3.42 2.85
CA THR A 94 -22.07 -3.39 4.20
C THR A 94 -20.90 -3.53 5.17
N ASP A 95 -20.58 -2.48 5.91
CA ASP A 95 -19.57 -2.45 6.96
C ASP A 95 -20.19 -2.45 8.37
N LYS A 96 -19.40 -2.22 9.38
CA LYS A 96 -19.87 -2.12 10.78
C LYS A 96 -20.91 -1.00 11.01
N SER A 97 -20.95 0.00 10.14
CA SER A 97 -21.89 1.14 10.22
C SER A 97 -23.17 0.91 9.43
N GLY A 98 -23.22 -0.17 8.64
CA GLY A 98 -24.36 -0.51 7.77
C GLY A 98 -23.99 -0.44 6.28
N ARG A 99 -25.03 -0.43 5.44
CA ARG A 99 -24.84 -0.37 3.99
C ARG A 99 -24.42 1.02 3.55
N ARG A 100 -23.35 1.09 2.71
CA ARG A 100 -22.89 2.34 2.09
C ARG A 100 -23.89 2.83 1.04
N PRO A 101 -24.10 4.15 0.90
CA PRO A 101 -24.94 4.71 -0.13
C PRO A 101 -24.25 4.68 -1.51
N TYR A 102 -25.04 4.57 -2.57
CA TYR A 102 -24.60 4.89 -3.93
C TYR A 102 -24.55 6.43 -4.11
N GLY A 103 -23.61 6.90 -4.94
CA GLY A 103 -23.48 8.32 -5.30
C GLY A 103 -22.39 9.09 -4.55
N ALA A 104 -21.81 8.51 -3.49
CA ALA A 104 -20.50 8.92 -2.96
C ALA A 104 -19.37 8.32 -3.82
N ARG A 105 -18.10 8.38 -3.41
CA ARG A 105 -17.08 7.49 -4.00
C ARG A 105 -17.63 6.06 -3.88
N GLN A 106 -17.81 5.39 -5.00
CA GLN A 106 -18.52 4.11 -5.03
C GLN A 106 -17.68 3.03 -4.34
N ILE A 107 -18.35 2.24 -3.49
CA ILE A 107 -17.71 1.24 -2.65
C ILE A 107 -18.53 -0.05 -2.75
N MET A 108 -18.11 -0.95 -3.62
CA MET A 108 -18.82 -2.20 -3.88
C MET A 108 -18.29 -3.34 -3.05
N ASP A 109 -19.19 -4.26 -2.68
CA ASP A 109 -18.83 -5.57 -2.12
C ASP A 109 -18.26 -6.45 -3.24
N ILE A 110 -16.95 -6.61 -3.26
CA ILE A 110 -16.23 -7.38 -4.27
C ILE A 110 -16.55 -8.88 -4.25
N THR A 111 -17.33 -9.36 -3.27
CA THR A 111 -17.81 -10.75 -3.20
C THR A 111 -19.24 -10.92 -3.72
N HIS A 112 -19.95 -9.83 -4.00
CA HIS A 112 -21.36 -9.90 -4.38
C HIS A 112 -21.55 -10.56 -5.74
N HIS A 113 -22.39 -11.59 -5.83
CA HIS A 113 -22.54 -12.44 -7.02
C HIS A 113 -22.99 -11.66 -8.26
N ALA A 114 -23.98 -10.76 -8.13
CA ALA A 114 -24.43 -9.95 -9.25
C ALA A 114 -23.33 -8.98 -9.70
N TYR A 115 -22.62 -8.34 -8.77
CA TYR A 115 -21.49 -7.48 -9.12
C TYR A 115 -20.42 -8.25 -9.89
N ARG A 116 -20.01 -9.43 -9.40
CA ARG A 116 -19.04 -10.29 -10.09
C ARG A 116 -19.50 -10.68 -11.51
N PHE A 117 -20.76 -11.09 -11.63
CA PHE A 117 -21.33 -11.43 -12.94
C PHE A 117 -21.23 -10.27 -13.94
N TYR A 118 -21.61 -9.08 -13.50
CA TYR A 118 -21.57 -7.90 -14.37
C TYR A 118 -20.15 -7.39 -14.62
N CYS A 119 -19.26 -7.48 -13.64
CA CYS A 119 -17.83 -7.20 -13.84
C CYS A 119 -17.23 -8.07 -14.94
N GLU A 120 -17.45 -9.38 -14.90
CA GLU A 120 -16.96 -10.29 -15.94
C GLU A 120 -17.52 -9.91 -17.29
N ARG A 121 -18.82 -9.63 -17.37
CA ARG A 121 -19.48 -9.26 -18.61
C ARG A 121 -18.88 -7.99 -19.24
N ILE A 122 -18.72 -6.93 -18.46
CA ILE A 122 -18.18 -5.67 -18.99
C ILE A 122 -16.70 -5.79 -19.35
N ILE A 123 -15.90 -6.50 -18.56
CA ILE A 123 -14.49 -6.73 -18.87
C ILE A 123 -14.38 -7.47 -20.21
N ARG A 124 -15.13 -8.57 -20.41
CA ARG A 124 -15.11 -9.32 -21.67
C ARG A 124 -15.53 -8.46 -22.85
N LYS A 125 -16.59 -7.65 -22.70
CA LYS A 125 -17.06 -6.74 -23.76
C LYS A 125 -16.03 -5.67 -24.10
N LEU A 126 -15.42 -5.05 -23.13
CA LEU A 126 -14.33 -4.10 -23.34
C LEU A 126 -13.13 -4.76 -24.04
N MET A 127 -12.70 -5.94 -23.58
CA MET A 127 -11.58 -6.66 -24.17
C MET A 127 -11.84 -7.06 -25.63
N GLU A 128 -13.06 -7.47 -25.98
CA GLU A 128 -13.45 -7.74 -27.37
C GLU A 128 -13.24 -6.52 -28.28
N VAL A 129 -13.46 -5.31 -27.76
CA VAL A 129 -13.30 -4.04 -28.49
C VAL A 129 -11.83 -3.62 -28.61
N VAL A 130 -11.04 -3.76 -27.54
CA VAL A 130 -9.71 -3.13 -27.47
C VAL A 130 -8.55 -4.03 -27.88
N LYS A 131 -8.73 -5.35 -27.98
CA LYS A 131 -7.66 -6.35 -28.18
C LYS A 131 -6.84 -6.16 -29.44
N ASP A 132 -7.42 -5.61 -30.51
CA ASP A 132 -6.80 -5.50 -31.81
C ASP A 132 -6.10 -4.14 -32.06
N TYR A 133 -6.23 -3.19 -31.13
CA TYR A 133 -5.56 -1.90 -31.23
C TYR A 133 -4.09 -2.03 -30.83
N SER A 134 -3.20 -1.66 -31.74
CA SER A 134 -1.75 -1.76 -31.52
C SER A 134 -1.23 -0.77 -30.47
N CYS A 135 -1.91 0.35 -30.28
CA CYS A 135 -1.57 1.36 -29.28
C CYS A 135 -1.83 0.88 -27.84
N VAL A 136 -2.64 -0.16 -27.63
CA VAL A 136 -2.87 -0.72 -26.29
C VAL A 136 -1.68 -1.56 -25.86
N ILE A 137 -0.91 -1.04 -24.91
CA ILE A 137 0.34 -1.66 -24.42
C ILE A 137 0.18 -2.43 -23.12
N GLY A 138 -0.92 -2.25 -22.41
CA GLY A 138 -1.17 -2.92 -21.14
C GLY A 138 -2.55 -2.63 -20.56
N PHE A 139 -2.82 -3.31 -19.45
CA PHE A 139 -4.11 -3.24 -18.76
C PHE A 139 -3.89 -2.94 -17.28
N GLN A 140 -4.70 -2.03 -16.73
CA GLN A 140 -4.85 -1.85 -15.29
C GLN A 140 -6.10 -2.59 -14.83
N LEU A 141 -5.96 -3.45 -13.84
CA LEU A 141 -7.09 -4.11 -13.21
C LEU A 141 -7.74 -3.16 -12.21
N ASP A 142 -9.04 -2.91 -12.33
CA ASP A 142 -9.82 -2.09 -11.41
C ASP A 142 -9.12 -0.75 -11.06
N ASN A 143 -9.41 -0.16 -9.90
CA ASN A 143 -8.75 1.07 -9.46
C ASN A 143 -8.64 1.11 -7.93
N GLU A 144 -7.42 1.23 -7.39
CA GLU A 144 -7.15 1.31 -5.94
C GLU A 144 -8.00 0.31 -5.12
N THR A 145 -8.06 -0.93 -5.56
CA THR A 145 -8.96 -1.95 -5.02
C THR A 145 -8.71 -2.22 -3.54
N LYS A 146 -9.78 -2.16 -2.76
CA LYS A 146 -9.77 -2.42 -1.31
C LYS A 146 -11.00 -3.25 -0.91
N HIS A 147 -10.96 -3.84 0.28
CA HIS A 147 -12.14 -4.49 0.84
C HIS A 147 -13.11 -3.52 1.54
N PHE A 148 -12.67 -2.30 1.87
CA PHE A 148 -13.49 -1.24 2.49
C PHE A 148 -14.28 -1.66 3.74
N GLY A 149 -13.76 -2.64 4.48
CA GLY A 149 -14.44 -3.17 5.67
C GLY A 149 -15.68 -4.01 5.37
N THR A 150 -15.80 -4.57 4.15
CA THR A 150 -16.97 -5.39 3.78
C THR A 150 -17.20 -6.52 4.77
N SER A 151 -18.41 -6.61 5.30
CA SER A 151 -18.84 -7.58 6.30
C SER A 151 -20.29 -8.00 6.10
N SER A 152 -20.71 -8.11 4.83
CA SER A 152 -22.02 -8.66 4.47
C SER A 152 -22.19 -10.10 4.93
N GLU A 153 -23.41 -10.62 4.88
CA GLU A 153 -23.68 -12.02 5.22
C GLU A 153 -22.86 -13.00 4.37
N ASN A 154 -22.69 -12.70 3.08
CA ASN A 154 -21.84 -13.52 2.20
C ASN A 154 -20.37 -13.54 2.66
N VAL A 155 -19.85 -12.41 3.05
CA VAL A 155 -18.47 -12.29 3.56
C VAL A 155 -18.31 -13.02 4.87
N GLN A 156 -19.30 -12.91 5.76
CA GLN A 156 -19.34 -13.65 7.03
C GLN A 156 -19.30 -15.17 6.81
N GLN A 157 -20.16 -15.68 5.93
CA GLN A 157 -20.21 -17.12 5.62
C GLN A 157 -18.92 -17.62 4.95
N ALA A 158 -18.38 -16.82 4.05
CA ALA A 158 -17.09 -17.12 3.41
C ALA A 158 -15.95 -17.15 4.45
N PHE A 159 -15.93 -16.22 5.41
CA PHE A 159 -14.95 -16.23 6.50
C PHE A 159 -15.06 -17.47 7.38
N VAL A 160 -16.26 -17.85 7.79
CA VAL A 160 -16.47 -19.08 8.59
C VAL A 160 -15.96 -20.31 7.84
N SER A 161 -16.24 -20.39 6.54
CA SER A 161 -15.76 -21.49 5.69
C SER A 161 -14.23 -21.48 5.57
N TRP A 162 -13.63 -20.31 5.42
CA TRP A 162 -12.18 -20.12 5.30
C TRP A 162 -11.45 -20.53 6.59
N ILE A 163 -11.91 -20.06 7.76
CA ILE A 163 -11.28 -20.39 9.04
C ILE A 163 -11.50 -21.86 9.42
N LYS A 164 -12.70 -22.40 9.17
CA LYS A 164 -13.01 -23.83 9.38
C LYS A 164 -12.07 -24.73 8.57
N LYS A 165 -11.77 -24.34 7.33
CA LYS A 165 -10.83 -25.10 6.48
C LYS A 165 -9.40 -25.06 7.04
N GLN A 166 -8.93 -23.93 7.54
CA GLN A 166 -7.58 -23.81 8.13
C GLN A 166 -7.42 -24.71 9.37
N TYR A 167 -8.48 -24.80 10.16
CA TYR A 167 -8.51 -25.66 11.35
C TYR A 167 -8.94 -27.11 11.06
N GLN A 168 -9.17 -27.48 9.79
CA GLN A 168 -9.66 -28.79 9.38
C GLN A 168 -10.93 -29.25 10.16
N GLY A 169 -11.74 -28.27 10.56
CA GLY A 169 -12.95 -28.47 11.35
C GLY A 169 -12.73 -28.61 12.87
N ASP A 170 -11.49 -28.59 13.35
CA ASP A 170 -11.16 -28.67 14.78
C ASP A 170 -11.51 -27.36 15.51
N ILE A 171 -12.73 -27.33 16.04
CA ILE A 171 -13.26 -26.15 16.74
C ILE A 171 -12.62 -25.96 18.13
N GLU A 172 -12.16 -27.03 18.77
CA GLU A 172 -11.50 -26.97 20.07
C GLU A 172 -10.16 -26.27 19.96
N ARG A 173 -9.36 -26.66 18.97
CA ARG A 173 -8.10 -26.00 18.65
C ARG A 173 -8.33 -24.53 18.28
N PHE A 174 -9.35 -24.24 17.47
CA PHE A 174 -9.72 -22.88 17.12
C PHE A 174 -10.04 -22.03 18.35
N ASN A 175 -10.92 -22.52 19.25
CA ASN A 175 -11.25 -21.82 20.49
C ASN A 175 -10.01 -21.54 21.35
N HIS A 176 -9.11 -22.53 21.46
CA HIS A 176 -7.89 -22.41 22.24
C HIS A 176 -6.94 -21.35 21.65
N ASP A 177 -6.66 -21.42 20.34
CA ASP A 177 -5.70 -20.52 19.69
C ASP A 177 -6.18 -19.07 19.71
N PHE A 178 -7.48 -18.84 19.58
CA PHE A 178 -8.09 -17.50 19.61
C PHE A 178 -8.50 -17.03 21.01
N GLY A 179 -8.31 -17.85 22.05
CA GLY A 179 -8.65 -17.50 23.42
C GLY A 179 -10.14 -17.20 23.64
N LEU A 180 -11.03 -17.93 22.96
CA LEU A 180 -12.47 -17.62 22.93
C LEU A 180 -13.20 -18.01 24.24
N ASP A 181 -12.55 -18.70 25.18
CA ASP A 181 -13.11 -18.93 26.51
C ASP A 181 -13.29 -17.65 27.31
N TYR A 182 -12.51 -16.61 26.98
CA TYR A 182 -12.58 -15.33 27.68
C TYR A 182 -13.95 -14.65 27.44
N TRP A 183 -14.63 -14.34 28.53
CA TRP A 183 -15.99 -13.78 28.55
C TRP A 183 -17.01 -14.58 27.75
N SER A 184 -16.86 -15.93 27.74
CA SER A 184 -17.84 -16.81 27.11
C SER A 184 -18.02 -16.62 25.59
N ASN A 185 -16.94 -16.22 24.89
CA ASN A 185 -16.95 -16.08 23.44
C ASN A 185 -16.73 -17.42 22.73
N ARG A 186 -16.56 -18.51 23.48
CA ARG A 186 -16.37 -19.87 22.95
C ARG A 186 -17.45 -20.26 21.97
N ILE A 187 -17.06 -20.85 20.85
CA ILE A 187 -17.95 -21.35 19.80
C ILE A 187 -17.97 -22.87 19.89
N ASN A 188 -19.15 -23.46 20.12
CA ASN A 188 -19.29 -24.91 20.33
C ASN A 188 -19.68 -25.67 19.04
N SER A 189 -20.12 -24.96 18.00
CA SER A 189 -20.31 -25.54 16.68
C SER A 189 -20.11 -24.46 15.60
N TRP A 190 -19.63 -24.86 14.43
CA TRP A 190 -19.39 -23.95 13.31
C TRP A 190 -20.68 -23.27 12.81
N GLU A 191 -21.82 -23.92 12.97
CA GLU A 191 -23.14 -23.41 12.60
C GLU A 191 -23.62 -22.28 13.53
N GLN A 192 -23.04 -22.19 14.73
CA GLN A 192 -23.33 -21.15 15.72
C GLN A 192 -22.32 -19.99 15.68
N PHE A 193 -21.48 -19.93 14.66
CA PHE A 193 -20.45 -18.90 14.57
C PHE A 193 -21.11 -17.51 14.57
N PRO A 194 -20.78 -16.65 15.54
CA PRO A 194 -21.41 -15.34 15.66
C PRO A 194 -20.90 -14.39 14.56
N SER A 195 -21.65 -13.32 14.32
CA SER A 195 -21.15 -12.25 13.45
C SER A 195 -19.85 -11.66 13.99
N VAL A 196 -18.81 -11.58 13.14
CA VAL A 196 -17.56 -10.91 13.49
C VAL A 196 -17.69 -9.38 13.48
N ARG A 197 -18.79 -8.87 12.92
CA ARG A 197 -19.10 -7.45 12.93
C ARG A 197 -19.32 -7.00 14.36
N GLY A 198 -18.42 -6.15 14.86
CA GLY A 198 -18.48 -5.66 16.23
C GLY A 198 -17.94 -6.65 17.28
N THR A 199 -17.19 -7.69 16.88
CA THR A 199 -16.48 -8.54 17.83
C THR A 199 -15.58 -7.72 18.77
N ILE A 200 -15.49 -8.14 20.02
CA ILE A 200 -14.56 -7.61 21.02
C ILE A 200 -13.27 -8.42 21.10
N ASN A 201 -13.23 -9.60 20.48
CA ASN A 201 -12.04 -10.45 20.43
C ASN A 201 -11.11 -9.95 19.32
N GLY A 202 -9.98 -9.34 19.69
CA GLY A 202 -9.03 -8.77 18.75
C GLY A 202 -8.34 -9.82 17.87
N SER A 203 -8.12 -11.03 18.39
CA SER A 203 -7.58 -12.14 17.58
C SER A 203 -8.51 -12.50 16.44
N LEU A 204 -9.81 -12.66 16.74
CA LEU A 204 -10.85 -12.94 15.75
C LEU A 204 -11.00 -11.76 14.76
N GLY A 205 -10.97 -10.52 15.25
CA GLY A 205 -11.00 -9.33 14.42
C GLY A 205 -9.81 -9.24 13.44
N CYS A 206 -8.61 -9.51 13.92
CA CYS A 206 -7.40 -9.55 13.09
C CYS A 206 -7.47 -10.63 12.01
N ALA A 207 -7.94 -11.83 12.36
CA ALA A 207 -8.12 -12.91 11.39
C ALA A 207 -9.18 -12.56 10.33
N PHE A 208 -10.23 -11.84 10.71
CA PHE A 208 -11.24 -11.36 9.77
C PHE A 208 -10.67 -10.32 8.80
N GLU A 209 -9.88 -9.36 9.28
CA GLU A 209 -9.23 -8.36 8.41
C GLU A 209 -8.19 -9.01 7.47
N GLN A 210 -7.45 -10.03 7.93
CA GLN A 210 -6.59 -10.83 7.07
C GLN A 210 -7.39 -11.53 5.97
N PHE A 211 -8.53 -12.13 6.31
CA PHE A 211 -9.44 -12.73 5.34
C PHE A 211 -9.96 -11.68 4.34
N GLN A 212 -10.38 -10.50 4.80
CA GLN A 212 -10.84 -9.42 3.92
C GLN A 212 -9.75 -8.99 2.93
N ARG A 213 -8.48 -8.88 3.34
CA ARG A 213 -7.36 -8.63 2.42
C ARG A 213 -7.21 -9.75 1.37
N SER A 214 -7.46 -10.99 1.75
CA SER A 214 -7.41 -12.11 0.80
C SER A 214 -8.48 -12.02 -0.28
N LEU A 215 -9.63 -11.40 0.01
CA LEU A 215 -10.69 -11.15 -0.97
C LEU A 215 -10.24 -10.17 -2.06
N VAL A 216 -9.45 -9.16 -1.70
CA VAL A 216 -8.87 -8.22 -2.66
C VAL A 216 -7.90 -8.95 -3.61
N THR A 217 -7.02 -9.76 -3.04
CA THR A 217 -6.09 -10.59 -3.82
C THR A 217 -6.85 -11.48 -4.80
N GLU A 218 -7.87 -12.18 -4.34
CA GLU A 218 -8.69 -13.07 -5.17
C GLU A 218 -9.42 -12.30 -6.27
N PHE A 219 -9.97 -11.13 -5.97
CA PHE A 219 -10.66 -10.30 -6.94
C PHE A 219 -9.74 -9.83 -8.07
N LEU A 220 -8.53 -9.38 -7.76
CA LEU A 220 -7.53 -8.99 -8.76
C LEU A 220 -7.03 -10.19 -9.59
N MET A 221 -6.76 -11.33 -8.93
CA MET A 221 -6.38 -12.57 -9.63
C MET A 221 -7.47 -13.04 -10.60
N TRP A 222 -8.72 -12.94 -10.19
CA TRP A 222 -9.86 -13.28 -11.02
C TRP A 222 -9.99 -12.35 -12.23
N GLN A 223 -9.91 -11.02 -12.04
CA GLN A 223 -9.91 -10.08 -13.16
C GLN A 223 -8.74 -10.34 -14.12
N ARG A 224 -7.54 -10.62 -13.56
CA ARG A 224 -6.38 -11.02 -14.35
C ARG A 224 -6.67 -12.21 -15.25
N SER A 225 -7.35 -13.23 -14.74
CA SER A 225 -7.65 -14.44 -15.52
C SER A 225 -8.54 -14.15 -16.73
N ILE A 226 -9.47 -13.21 -16.60
CA ILE A 226 -10.34 -12.79 -17.71
C ILE A 226 -9.56 -11.98 -18.76
N VAL A 227 -8.78 -10.99 -18.30
CA VAL A 227 -7.98 -10.15 -19.21
C VAL A 227 -6.97 -10.99 -20.00
N GLN A 228 -6.39 -11.98 -19.36
CA GLN A 228 -5.37 -12.86 -19.96
C GLN A 228 -5.89 -13.68 -21.15
N GLU A 229 -7.21 -13.94 -21.24
CA GLU A 229 -7.81 -14.63 -22.38
C GLU A 229 -7.75 -13.82 -23.69
N TYR A 230 -7.55 -12.50 -23.60
CA TYR A 230 -7.63 -11.57 -24.73
C TYR A 230 -6.30 -10.85 -25.00
N MET A 231 -5.43 -10.70 -24.00
CA MET A 231 -4.21 -9.91 -24.12
C MET A 231 -3.17 -10.58 -25.02
N ARG A 232 -2.34 -9.76 -25.65
CA ARG A 232 -1.18 -10.22 -26.42
C ARG A 232 0.01 -10.46 -25.46
N GLU A 233 1.00 -11.23 -25.92
CA GLU A 233 2.22 -11.54 -25.14
C GLU A 233 3.08 -10.31 -24.83
N ASP A 234 3.04 -9.29 -25.68
CA ASP A 234 3.79 -8.04 -25.53
C ASP A 234 3.14 -7.05 -24.53
N GLN A 235 1.92 -7.32 -24.09
CA GLN A 235 1.17 -6.46 -23.17
C GLN A 235 1.42 -6.81 -21.71
N PHE A 236 1.42 -5.81 -20.85
CA PHE A 236 1.52 -6.01 -19.40
C PHE A 236 0.16 -5.90 -18.71
N VAL A 237 0.11 -6.42 -17.48
CA VAL A 237 -0.99 -6.20 -16.54
C VAL A 237 -0.43 -5.55 -15.29
N THR A 238 -1.06 -4.47 -14.86
CA THR A 238 -0.72 -3.72 -13.67
C THR A 238 -1.96 -3.40 -12.83
N HIS A 239 -1.74 -2.78 -11.68
CA HIS A 239 -2.76 -2.19 -10.82
C HIS A 239 -2.16 -0.97 -10.14
N ASN A 240 -2.97 0.02 -9.84
CA ASN A 240 -2.56 1.23 -9.15
C ASN A 240 -2.73 1.07 -7.63
N PHE A 241 -1.76 0.43 -6.97
CA PHE A 241 -1.77 0.31 -5.52
C PHE A 241 -1.61 1.68 -4.87
N ASP A 242 -2.51 2.00 -3.94
CA ASP A 242 -2.36 3.13 -3.05
C ASP A 242 -1.76 2.72 -1.70
N PHE A 243 -1.47 3.70 -0.85
CA PHE A 243 -0.84 3.54 0.45
C PHE A 243 -1.75 4.05 1.56
N ALA A 244 -1.46 3.67 2.81
CA ALA A 244 -2.15 4.28 3.94
C ALA A 244 -2.04 5.80 3.87
N TRP A 245 -3.15 6.49 4.11
CA TRP A 245 -3.30 7.92 3.87
C TRP A 245 -3.15 8.74 5.17
N LYS A 246 -2.33 9.78 5.11
CA LYS A 246 -2.18 10.78 6.19
C LYS A 246 -2.10 12.20 5.60
N GLY A 247 -3.12 12.57 4.82
CA GLY A 247 -3.09 13.76 3.98
C GLY A 247 -2.29 13.59 2.68
N HIS A 248 -1.51 12.53 2.55
CA HIS A 248 -0.72 12.09 1.41
C HIS A 248 -0.42 10.59 1.54
N SER A 249 0.21 9.97 0.55
CA SER A 249 0.69 8.58 0.63
C SER A 249 1.72 8.45 1.74
N TYR A 250 1.47 7.57 2.72
CA TYR A 250 2.24 7.60 3.97
C TYR A 250 2.82 6.26 4.41
N GLY A 251 2.06 5.17 4.32
CA GLY A 251 2.47 3.92 4.96
C GLY A 251 1.90 2.66 4.32
N VAL A 252 2.10 1.54 4.99
CA VAL A 252 1.53 0.24 4.60
C VAL A 252 0.02 0.32 4.56
N GLN A 253 -0.58 -0.10 3.43
CA GLN A 253 -2.03 -0.09 3.24
C GLN A 253 -2.71 -1.13 4.15
N THR A 254 -3.74 -0.70 4.88
CA THR A 254 -4.44 -1.56 5.84
C THR A 254 -5.32 -2.61 5.16
N ASP A 255 -5.97 -2.22 4.06
CA ASP A 255 -7.03 -2.99 3.40
C ASP A 255 -6.52 -3.93 2.31
N VAL A 256 -5.22 -3.92 2.01
CA VAL A 256 -4.61 -4.70 0.93
C VAL A 256 -3.32 -5.34 1.41
N ASP A 257 -3.15 -6.61 1.13
CA ASP A 257 -1.87 -7.31 1.18
C ASP A 257 -1.18 -7.12 -0.18
N HIS A 258 -0.37 -6.07 -0.30
CA HIS A 258 0.31 -5.73 -1.55
C HIS A 258 1.13 -6.88 -2.13
N PRO A 259 1.98 -7.61 -1.36
CA PRO A 259 2.72 -8.76 -1.89
C PRO A 259 1.83 -9.83 -2.51
N SER A 260 0.77 -10.22 -1.81
CA SER A 260 -0.17 -11.23 -2.32
C SER A 260 -0.94 -10.74 -3.54
N ALA A 261 -1.46 -9.52 -3.49
CA ALA A 261 -2.22 -8.91 -4.59
C ALA A 261 -1.34 -8.69 -5.84
N SER A 262 -0.05 -8.37 -5.66
CA SER A 262 0.89 -8.18 -6.77
C SER A 262 1.11 -9.42 -7.63
N LYS A 263 0.75 -10.60 -7.13
CA LYS A 263 0.81 -11.86 -7.91
C LYS A 263 -0.13 -11.84 -9.13
N ALA A 264 -1.15 -11.01 -9.10
CA ALA A 264 -2.02 -10.77 -10.25
C ALA A 264 -1.34 -9.98 -11.39
N LEU A 265 -0.21 -9.35 -11.13
CA LEU A 265 0.41 -8.36 -12.02
C LEU A 265 1.65 -8.91 -12.70
N THR A 266 1.92 -8.44 -13.93
CA THR A 266 3.21 -8.65 -14.59
C THR A 266 4.22 -7.57 -14.19
N ILE A 267 3.75 -6.33 -14.03
CA ILE A 267 4.53 -5.18 -13.55
C ILE A 267 3.75 -4.56 -12.39
N ALA A 268 4.40 -4.31 -11.26
CA ALA A 268 3.78 -3.60 -10.15
C ALA A 268 3.52 -2.14 -10.53
N GLY A 269 2.39 -1.60 -10.11
CA GLY A 269 2.03 -0.19 -10.29
C GLY A 269 1.54 0.43 -9.00
N CYS A 270 1.64 1.74 -8.89
CA CYS A 270 1.21 2.46 -7.71
C CYS A 270 0.80 3.89 -8.00
N ASP A 271 0.05 4.45 -7.04
CA ASP A 271 -0.33 5.85 -6.96
C ASP A 271 0.42 6.50 -5.80
N ILE A 272 1.28 7.47 -6.11
CA ILE A 272 2.08 8.15 -5.10
C ILE A 272 1.70 9.62 -5.09
N TYR A 273 1.01 10.05 -4.06
CA TYR A 273 0.68 11.44 -3.78
C TYR A 273 1.48 11.94 -2.58
N HIS A 274 2.09 13.10 -2.70
CA HIS A 274 3.05 13.61 -1.72
C HIS A 274 2.93 15.13 -1.56
N PRO A 275 3.46 15.70 -0.46
CA PRO A 275 3.56 17.15 -0.31
C PRO A 275 4.36 17.83 -1.41
N SER A 276 4.04 19.08 -1.68
CA SER A 276 4.79 19.97 -2.55
C SER A 276 5.09 21.30 -1.85
N GLN A 277 5.61 22.29 -2.56
CA GLN A 277 6.00 23.60 -2.01
C GLN A 277 7.04 23.44 -0.88
N ASP A 278 6.83 24.10 0.25
CA ASP A 278 7.75 24.05 1.39
C ASP A 278 7.76 22.70 2.12
N ASP A 279 6.74 21.87 1.90
CA ASP A 279 6.58 20.57 2.54
C ASP A 279 7.19 19.41 1.71
N LEU A 280 7.70 19.68 0.51
CA LEU A 280 8.33 18.67 -0.33
C LEU A 280 9.64 18.17 0.28
N THR A 281 9.69 16.91 0.66
CA THR A 281 10.89 16.26 1.19
C THR A 281 11.47 15.19 0.28
N GLY A 282 10.67 14.60 -0.60
CA GLY A 282 11.01 13.44 -1.41
C GLY A 282 10.90 12.09 -0.67
N LYS A 283 10.66 12.09 0.63
CA LYS A 283 10.56 10.88 1.47
C LYS A 283 9.42 9.96 1.03
N GLU A 284 8.28 10.53 0.68
CA GLU A 284 7.09 9.80 0.24
C GLU A 284 7.33 9.11 -1.10
N ILE A 285 7.95 9.81 -2.05
CA ILE A 285 8.33 9.26 -3.36
C ILE A 285 9.25 8.06 -3.18
N SER A 286 10.27 8.22 -2.36
CA SER A 286 11.26 7.18 -2.09
C SER A 286 10.64 5.99 -1.35
N PHE A 287 9.88 6.23 -0.27
CA PHE A 287 9.27 5.17 0.55
C PHE A 287 8.26 4.33 -0.23
N CYS A 288 7.30 4.99 -0.87
CA CYS A 288 6.27 4.31 -1.65
C CYS A 288 6.87 3.61 -2.88
N GLY A 289 7.89 4.22 -3.50
CA GLY A 289 8.66 3.63 -4.58
C GLY A 289 9.40 2.36 -4.14
N ASP A 290 10.09 2.39 -3.01
CA ASP A 290 10.79 1.23 -2.47
C ASP A 290 9.82 0.10 -2.08
N MET A 291 8.65 0.44 -1.52
CA MET A 291 7.59 -0.55 -1.27
C MET A 291 7.13 -1.22 -2.57
N THR A 292 6.86 -0.44 -3.61
CA THR A 292 6.34 -0.97 -4.87
C THR A 292 7.38 -1.79 -5.61
N ARG A 293 8.64 -1.32 -5.66
CA ARG A 293 9.75 -2.05 -6.23
C ARG A 293 9.96 -3.42 -5.58
N SER A 294 9.80 -3.49 -4.26
CA SER A 294 9.99 -4.72 -3.49
C SER A 294 8.95 -5.81 -3.83
N LEU A 295 7.76 -5.45 -4.32
CA LEU A 295 6.69 -6.41 -4.63
C LEU A 295 7.10 -7.44 -5.70
N LYS A 296 7.84 -7.01 -6.70
CA LYS A 296 8.36 -7.86 -7.79
C LYS A 296 9.88 -7.98 -7.77
N LYS A 297 10.57 -7.29 -6.85
CA LYS A 297 12.03 -7.11 -6.84
C LYS A 297 12.55 -6.60 -8.19
N ASP A 298 11.76 -5.72 -8.81
CA ASP A 298 12.00 -5.18 -10.14
C ASP A 298 11.42 -3.77 -10.28
N ASN A 299 11.72 -3.10 -11.40
CA ASN A 299 11.17 -1.81 -11.74
C ASN A 299 9.63 -1.84 -11.75
N TYR A 300 9.02 -0.71 -11.56
CA TYR A 300 7.58 -0.56 -11.37
C TYR A 300 7.04 0.65 -12.14
N LEU A 301 5.73 0.80 -12.15
CA LEU A 301 5.05 1.91 -12.80
C LEU A 301 4.45 2.85 -11.75
N VAL A 302 4.71 4.14 -11.87
CA VAL A 302 3.91 5.19 -11.23
C VAL A 302 2.76 5.49 -12.18
N ILE A 303 1.57 5.03 -11.83
CA ILE A 303 0.35 5.13 -12.66
C ILE A 303 -0.39 6.43 -12.34
N GLU A 304 -0.25 6.92 -11.11
CA GLU A 304 -0.74 8.23 -10.70
C GLU A 304 0.25 8.94 -9.78
N THR A 305 0.39 10.23 -10.02
CA THR A 305 0.97 11.20 -9.11
C THR A 305 0.41 12.58 -9.44
N GLU A 306 0.51 13.54 -8.54
CA GLU A 306 -0.03 14.88 -8.77
C GLU A 306 0.72 15.64 -9.88
N ALA A 307 -0.03 16.43 -10.65
CA ALA A 307 0.51 17.43 -11.57
C ALA A 307 0.56 18.82 -10.91
N GLN A 308 -0.57 19.55 -10.87
CA GLN A 308 -0.66 20.80 -10.11
C GLN A 308 -0.79 20.57 -8.60
N GLY A 309 -1.00 19.35 -8.17
CA GLY A 309 -1.23 19.00 -6.79
C GLY A 309 -2.70 18.99 -6.39
N PHE A 310 -2.96 18.73 -5.13
CA PHE A 310 -4.27 18.71 -4.50
C PHE A 310 -4.38 19.85 -3.47
N PRO A 311 -5.53 20.08 -2.82
CA PRO A 311 -5.98 21.42 -2.38
C PRO A 311 -4.91 22.33 -1.79
N GLU A 312 -4.04 21.80 -0.93
CA GLU A 312 -3.06 22.58 -0.17
C GLU A 312 -1.82 22.96 -0.96
N TRP A 313 -1.48 22.22 -2.02
CA TRP A 313 -0.21 22.36 -2.72
C TRP A 313 -0.36 22.63 -4.21
N THR A 314 0.53 23.47 -4.71
CA THR A 314 0.83 23.62 -6.13
C THR A 314 2.35 23.74 -6.24
N PRO A 315 3.02 22.84 -6.98
CA PRO A 315 4.48 22.80 -6.97
C PRO A 315 5.11 24.13 -7.40
N TYR A 316 6.19 24.52 -6.73
CA TYR A 316 7.01 25.64 -7.15
C TYR A 316 7.73 25.32 -8.47
N PRO A 317 8.12 26.34 -9.26
CA PRO A 317 8.87 26.11 -10.51
C PRO A 317 10.09 25.22 -10.29
N GLY A 318 10.20 24.15 -11.07
CA GLY A 318 11.26 23.15 -10.99
C GLY A 318 10.96 21.95 -10.06
N GLN A 319 9.97 22.05 -9.19
CA GLN A 319 9.63 20.94 -8.29
C GLN A 319 9.02 19.74 -9.02
N LEU A 320 8.19 19.98 -10.04
CA LEU A 320 7.59 18.88 -10.80
C LEU A 320 8.66 18.05 -11.53
N LYS A 321 9.69 18.73 -12.06
CA LYS A 321 10.86 18.07 -12.65
C LYS A 321 11.64 17.26 -11.60
N LEU A 322 11.89 17.85 -10.43
CA LEU A 322 12.55 17.16 -9.32
C LEU A 322 11.78 15.91 -8.90
N GLN A 323 10.46 16.02 -8.75
CA GLN A 323 9.57 14.89 -8.41
C GLN A 323 9.65 13.78 -9.46
N ALA A 324 9.52 14.12 -10.75
CA ALA A 324 9.55 13.15 -11.84
C ALA A 324 10.88 12.35 -11.87
N PHE A 325 12.01 13.04 -11.72
CA PHE A 325 13.31 12.36 -11.67
C PHE A 325 13.54 11.58 -10.37
N SER A 326 12.91 11.99 -9.27
CA SER A 326 12.94 11.24 -8.00
C SER A 326 12.20 9.90 -8.12
N HIS A 327 11.07 9.85 -8.85
CA HIS A 327 10.40 8.59 -9.17
C HIS A 327 11.32 7.65 -9.97
N LEU A 328 11.99 8.15 -11.02
CA LEU A 328 12.94 7.34 -11.78
C LEU A 328 14.11 6.86 -10.93
N ALA A 329 14.65 7.72 -10.07
CA ALA A 329 15.74 7.36 -9.15
C ALA A 329 15.33 6.27 -8.16
N SER A 330 14.06 6.19 -7.80
CA SER A 330 13.50 5.11 -6.96
C SER A 330 13.26 3.80 -7.72
N GLY A 331 13.38 3.80 -9.06
CA GLY A 331 13.24 2.62 -9.91
C GLY A 331 11.95 2.56 -10.73
N ALA A 332 11.20 3.66 -10.81
CA ALA A 332 10.03 3.72 -11.68
C ALA A 332 10.44 3.76 -13.16
N ASP A 333 9.74 3.03 -14.01
CA ASP A 333 9.85 3.09 -15.47
C ASP A 333 8.72 3.93 -16.10
N SER A 334 7.87 4.53 -15.27
CA SER A 334 6.85 5.48 -15.71
C SER A 334 6.64 6.61 -14.72
N VAL A 335 6.17 7.74 -15.22
CA VAL A 335 5.56 8.82 -14.43
C VAL A 335 4.29 9.24 -15.14
N MET A 336 3.14 8.98 -14.53
CA MET A 336 1.84 9.34 -15.07
C MET A 336 1.08 10.20 -14.08
N TYR A 337 0.53 11.29 -14.58
CA TYR A 337 -0.17 12.27 -13.75
C TYR A 337 -1.67 11.97 -13.63
N TRP A 338 -2.21 12.16 -12.45
CA TRP A 338 -3.61 12.39 -12.22
C TRP A 338 -3.86 13.89 -12.28
N HIS A 339 -4.38 14.46 -13.35
CA HIS A 339 -4.67 13.88 -14.67
C HIS A 339 -4.39 14.96 -15.75
N TRP A 340 -4.89 14.75 -16.99
CA TRP A 340 -4.63 15.70 -18.07
C TRP A 340 -5.16 17.10 -17.79
N HIS A 341 -6.40 17.23 -17.32
CA HIS A 341 -7.05 18.51 -17.08
C HIS A 341 -7.66 18.57 -15.68
N SER A 342 -7.78 19.78 -15.12
CA SER A 342 -8.49 19.99 -13.87
C SER A 342 -9.99 19.75 -14.04
N ILE A 343 -10.61 18.99 -13.15
CA ILE A 343 -12.03 18.59 -13.23
C ILE A 343 -12.95 19.79 -13.00
N HIS A 344 -13.96 19.95 -13.87
CA HIS A 344 -14.92 21.05 -13.81
C HIS A 344 -16.09 20.77 -12.86
N ASN A 345 -16.30 19.51 -12.48
CA ASN A 345 -17.44 19.06 -11.69
C ASN A 345 -17.00 18.08 -10.62
N ALA A 346 -17.92 17.67 -9.76
CA ALA A 346 -17.78 16.64 -8.76
C ALA A 346 -16.84 16.98 -7.59
N CYS A 347 -16.48 15.99 -6.80
CA CYS A 347 -15.75 16.17 -5.54
C CYS A 347 -14.26 16.52 -5.72
N GLU A 348 -13.69 16.24 -6.89
CA GLU A 348 -12.27 16.46 -7.18
C GLU A 348 -11.98 17.77 -7.92
N THR A 349 -12.86 18.75 -7.85
CA THR A 349 -12.70 20.06 -8.50
C THR A 349 -11.36 20.75 -8.16
N TYR A 350 -10.85 20.56 -6.97
CA TYR A 350 -9.55 21.10 -6.53
C TYR A 350 -8.38 20.14 -6.71
N TRP A 351 -8.61 18.94 -7.22
CA TRP A 351 -7.56 18.02 -7.65
C TRP A 351 -7.13 18.39 -9.07
N LYS A 352 -6.05 19.15 -9.15
CA LYS A 352 -5.70 19.90 -10.36
C LYS A 352 -4.77 19.11 -11.28
N GLY A 353 -5.15 19.01 -12.55
CA GLY A 353 -4.40 18.31 -13.58
C GLY A 353 -3.22 19.09 -14.18
N ILE A 354 -2.70 18.59 -15.30
CA ILE A 354 -1.65 19.30 -16.07
C ILE A 354 -2.18 20.62 -16.60
N LEU A 355 -3.39 20.61 -17.18
CA LEU A 355 -4.09 21.83 -17.58
C LEU A 355 -4.98 22.33 -16.46
N SER A 356 -5.03 23.64 -16.28
CA SER A 356 -5.97 24.30 -15.39
C SER A 356 -7.41 24.22 -15.93
N HIS A 357 -8.39 24.75 -15.19
CA HIS A 357 -9.80 24.71 -15.60
C HIS A 357 -10.10 25.46 -16.92
N ASP A 358 -9.24 26.39 -17.33
CA ASP A 358 -9.35 27.08 -18.62
C ASP A 358 -8.84 26.25 -19.80
N LEU A 359 -8.25 25.08 -19.54
CA LEU A 359 -7.73 24.13 -20.54
C LEU A 359 -6.68 24.74 -21.49
N GLN A 360 -5.92 25.73 -20.99
CA GLN A 360 -4.87 26.40 -21.73
C GLN A 360 -3.47 25.97 -21.26
N GLU A 361 -2.45 26.29 -22.05
CA GLU A 361 -1.05 26.14 -21.67
C GLU A 361 -0.76 27.03 -20.44
N ASN A 362 -0.29 26.43 -19.37
CA ASN A 362 0.08 27.10 -18.12
C ASN A 362 1.54 26.81 -17.75
N ALA A 363 1.99 27.24 -16.57
CA ALA A 363 3.35 27.00 -16.11
C ALA A 363 3.65 25.51 -15.91
N ILE A 364 2.68 24.74 -15.40
CA ILE A 364 2.78 23.28 -15.20
C ILE A 364 2.92 22.56 -16.54
N TYR A 365 2.07 22.87 -17.52
CA TYR A 365 2.19 22.29 -18.85
C TYR A 365 3.55 22.54 -19.49
N ARG A 366 4.12 23.75 -19.33
CA ARG A 366 5.46 24.07 -19.83
C ARG A 366 6.54 23.24 -19.14
N GLU A 367 6.43 23.04 -17.83
CA GLU A 367 7.37 22.21 -17.07
C GLU A 367 7.21 20.73 -17.45
N VAL A 368 5.98 20.21 -17.57
CA VAL A 368 5.67 18.88 -18.10
C VAL A 368 6.32 18.68 -19.47
N SER A 369 6.23 19.68 -20.36
CA SER A 369 6.85 19.61 -21.68
C SER A 369 8.38 19.54 -21.63
N GLN A 370 9.00 20.20 -20.67
CA GLN A 370 10.46 20.12 -20.46
C GLN A 370 10.87 18.74 -19.92
N ILE A 371 10.09 18.19 -19.01
CA ILE A 371 10.29 16.85 -18.47
C ILE A 371 10.16 15.81 -19.58
N GLY A 372 9.08 15.87 -20.39
CA GLY A 372 8.83 14.95 -21.49
C GLY A 372 9.97 14.91 -22.50
N LYS A 373 10.49 16.09 -22.90
CA LYS A 373 11.66 16.17 -23.75
C LYS A 373 12.92 15.58 -23.12
N SER A 374 13.09 15.77 -21.81
CA SER A 374 14.21 15.16 -21.09
C SER A 374 14.09 13.66 -21.02
N PHE A 375 12.90 13.14 -20.80
CA PHE A 375 12.62 11.69 -20.79
C PHE A 375 12.85 11.06 -22.15
N GLU A 376 12.42 11.70 -23.23
CA GLU A 376 12.67 11.24 -24.60
C GLU A 376 14.17 11.07 -24.89
N VAL A 377 14.96 12.08 -24.53
CA VAL A 377 16.43 12.08 -24.77
C VAL A 377 17.18 11.11 -23.87
N LEU A 378 16.71 10.92 -22.63
CA LEU A 378 17.40 10.13 -21.60
C LEU A 378 16.83 8.71 -21.42
N SER A 379 15.76 8.36 -22.14
CA SER A 379 15.02 7.11 -21.94
C SER A 379 15.94 5.89 -21.92
N ASP A 380 16.79 5.73 -22.90
CA ASP A 380 17.73 4.58 -23.02
C ASP A 380 18.70 4.47 -21.84
N LYS A 381 18.92 5.57 -21.11
CA LYS A 381 19.85 5.63 -19.97
C LYS A 381 19.16 5.47 -18.63
N LEU A 382 17.88 5.82 -18.55
CA LEU A 382 17.14 5.92 -17.31
C LEU A 382 16.09 4.81 -17.15
N ILE A 383 15.78 4.07 -18.22
CA ILE A 383 14.90 2.92 -18.12
C ILE A 383 15.60 1.77 -17.37
N HIS A 384 14.84 1.02 -16.59
CA HIS A 384 15.31 -0.16 -15.86
C HIS A 384 16.50 0.09 -14.94
N LEU A 385 16.58 1.29 -14.35
CA LEU A 385 17.57 1.58 -13.31
C LEU A 385 17.43 0.58 -12.16
N LYS A 386 18.55 0.03 -11.71
CA LYS A 386 18.58 -0.98 -10.65
C LYS A 386 19.20 -0.41 -9.38
N LYS A 387 18.62 -0.78 -8.25
CA LYS A 387 19.14 -0.49 -6.91
C LYS A 387 19.64 -1.79 -6.28
N THR A 388 20.72 -1.71 -5.54
CA THR A 388 21.25 -2.83 -4.73
C THR A 388 21.44 -2.34 -3.32
N ASN A 389 20.51 -2.68 -2.45
CA ASN A 389 20.49 -2.21 -1.07
C ASN A 389 21.05 -3.27 -0.12
N GLN A 390 21.74 -2.81 0.92
CA GLN A 390 22.30 -3.66 1.98
C GLN A 390 21.54 -3.52 3.30
N VAL A 391 20.55 -2.64 3.32
CA VAL A 391 19.67 -2.36 4.45
C VAL A 391 18.24 -2.70 4.07
N ALA A 392 17.49 -3.27 4.98
CA ALA A 392 16.07 -3.53 4.81
C ALA A 392 15.27 -3.10 6.03
N ILE A 393 14.00 -2.77 5.80
CA ILE A 393 12.98 -2.59 6.84
C ILE A 393 11.92 -3.68 6.63
N MET A 394 11.71 -4.51 7.65
CA MET A 394 10.68 -5.55 7.59
C MET A 394 9.34 -4.99 8.05
N VAL A 395 8.33 -5.07 7.20
CA VAL A 395 6.96 -4.61 7.47
C VAL A 395 5.96 -5.77 7.49
N SER A 396 4.81 -5.56 8.11
CA SER A 396 3.77 -6.58 8.25
C SER A 396 2.39 -5.95 8.32
N ASN A 397 1.47 -6.43 7.47
CA ASN A 397 0.04 -6.10 7.58
C ASN A 397 -0.57 -6.65 8.88
N GLU A 398 -0.13 -7.82 9.34
CA GLU A 398 -0.61 -8.46 10.56
C GLU A 398 -0.21 -7.65 11.79
N ALA A 399 1.05 -7.18 11.86
CA ALA A 399 1.50 -6.31 12.95
C ALA A 399 0.75 -4.96 12.94
N LEU A 400 0.53 -4.38 11.77
CA LEU A 400 -0.27 -3.15 11.61
C LEU A 400 -1.70 -3.37 12.11
N THR A 401 -2.37 -4.43 11.67
CA THR A 401 -3.74 -4.76 12.07
C THR A 401 -3.82 -5.01 13.58
N ALA A 402 -2.87 -5.78 14.12
CA ALA A 402 -2.83 -6.06 15.56
C ALA A 402 -2.67 -4.79 16.40
N LEU A 403 -1.81 -3.86 15.97
CA LEU A 403 -1.63 -2.58 16.66
C LEU A 403 -2.81 -1.61 16.48
N ASN A 404 -3.61 -1.76 15.44
CA ASN A 404 -4.89 -1.05 15.33
C ASN A 404 -5.93 -1.56 16.35
N TRP A 405 -5.94 -2.86 16.61
CA TRP A 405 -6.79 -3.47 17.64
C TRP A 405 -6.28 -3.23 19.07
N PHE A 406 -4.98 -3.34 19.26
CA PHE A 406 -4.29 -3.20 20.56
C PHE A 406 -3.34 -2.01 20.52
N GLN A 407 -3.92 -0.81 20.51
CA GLN A 407 -3.16 0.44 20.41
C GLN A 407 -2.11 0.55 21.50
N ILE A 408 -0.97 1.12 21.16
CA ILE A 408 0.09 1.43 22.11
C ILE A 408 -0.50 2.35 23.20
N PRO A 409 -0.26 2.05 24.49
CA PRO A 409 -0.69 2.92 25.58
C PRO A 409 -0.22 4.38 25.37
N GLY A 410 -1.15 5.32 25.37
CA GLY A 410 -0.89 6.72 24.98
C GLY A 410 -1.56 7.12 23.66
N GLY A 411 -1.83 6.14 22.80
CA GLY A 411 -2.79 6.23 21.67
C GLY A 411 -2.45 7.18 20.52
N LYS A 412 -1.22 7.69 20.42
CA LYS A 412 -0.85 8.68 19.38
C LYS A 412 -0.03 8.08 18.26
N THR A 413 0.76 7.07 18.52
CA THR A 413 1.69 6.45 17.58
C THR A 413 1.06 5.26 16.89
N SER A 414 1.00 5.29 15.56
CA SER A 414 0.58 4.17 14.73
C SER A 414 1.77 3.28 14.33
N TYR A 415 1.48 2.06 13.87
CA TYR A 415 2.49 1.18 13.26
C TYR A 415 3.24 1.89 12.13
N ASN A 416 2.52 2.56 11.25
CA ASN A 416 3.12 3.28 10.12
C ASN A 416 4.01 4.45 10.57
N ASP A 417 3.74 5.09 11.70
CA ASP A 417 4.64 6.12 12.25
C ASP A 417 5.98 5.50 12.64
N VAL A 418 6.00 4.34 13.29
CA VAL A 418 7.24 3.65 13.67
C VAL A 418 8.04 3.23 12.43
N VAL A 419 7.39 2.72 11.40
CA VAL A 419 8.03 2.39 10.11
C VAL A 419 8.66 3.64 9.49
N ARG A 420 7.90 4.75 9.43
CA ARG A 420 8.36 6.00 8.82
C ARG A 420 9.48 6.69 9.63
N TRP A 421 9.49 6.60 10.95
CA TRP A 421 10.63 7.13 11.75
C TRP A 421 11.94 6.50 11.33
N ILE A 422 11.95 5.19 11.13
CA ILE A 422 13.17 4.48 10.69
C ILE A 422 13.50 4.86 9.24
N TYR A 423 12.50 4.80 8.35
CA TYR A 423 12.73 5.09 6.94
C TYR A 423 13.21 6.53 6.72
N ASP A 424 12.54 7.48 7.33
CA ASP A 424 12.87 8.91 7.20
C ASP A 424 14.27 9.22 7.75
N ALA A 425 14.66 8.59 8.84
CA ALA A 425 16.01 8.73 9.39
C ALA A 425 17.09 8.16 8.45
N LEU A 426 16.83 7.00 7.83
CA LEU A 426 17.73 6.43 6.82
C LEU A 426 17.82 7.33 5.59
N TYR A 427 16.68 7.82 5.11
CA TYR A 427 16.61 8.72 3.97
C TYR A 427 17.43 10.01 4.20
N GLU A 428 17.31 10.64 5.36
CA GLU A 428 18.06 11.85 5.73
C GLU A 428 19.58 11.61 5.82
N GLN A 429 20.00 10.37 6.07
CA GLN A 429 21.42 9.96 6.06
C GLN A 429 21.89 9.47 4.69
N ASN A 430 21.07 9.57 3.63
CA ASN A 430 21.33 9.02 2.31
C ASN A 430 21.62 7.50 2.31
N ILE A 431 20.94 6.77 3.18
CA ILE A 431 20.99 5.31 3.24
C ILE A 431 19.74 4.75 2.59
N GLU A 432 19.90 4.16 1.42
CA GLU A 432 18.82 3.48 0.73
C GLU A 432 18.51 2.12 1.36
N CYS A 433 17.25 1.72 1.35
CA CYS A 433 16.84 0.44 1.89
C CYS A 433 15.76 -0.22 1.03
N ASP A 434 15.62 -1.53 1.17
CA ASP A 434 14.48 -2.28 0.67
C ASP A 434 13.41 -2.38 1.75
N ILE A 435 12.15 -2.42 1.34
CA ILE A 435 11.04 -2.82 2.20
C ILE A 435 10.80 -4.30 1.96
N ILE A 436 10.85 -5.11 3.01
CA ILE A 436 10.61 -6.55 2.92
C ILE A 436 9.45 -6.94 3.83
N TRP A 437 8.78 -8.02 3.49
CA TRP A 437 7.69 -8.57 4.30
C TRP A 437 8.16 -9.80 5.09
N THR A 438 7.33 -10.25 6.02
CA THR A 438 7.66 -11.37 6.92
C THR A 438 7.83 -12.72 6.21
N ASP A 439 7.37 -12.86 4.99
CA ASP A 439 7.58 -14.04 4.13
C ASP A 439 8.91 -14.02 3.36
N GLU A 440 9.68 -12.92 3.42
CA GLU A 440 11.02 -12.87 2.83
C GLU A 440 11.94 -13.91 3.50
N THR A 441 12.50 -14.79 2.69
CA THR A 441 13.37 -15.87 3.19
C THR A 441 14.86 -15.60 2.95
N ASN A 442 15.19 -14.76 1.96
CA ASN A 442 16.59 -14.45 1.62
C ASN A 442 17.08 -13.21 2.40
N LEU A 443 17.24 -13.36 3.70
CA LEU A 443 17.75 -12.27 4.55
C LEU A 443 19.25 -12.02 4.39
N ASP A 444 20.01 -12.99 3.92
CA ASP A 444 21.47 -12.90 3.75
C ASP A 444 21.91 -11.88 2.68
N ALA A 445 20.96 -11.40 1.86
CA ALA A 445 21.19 -10.29 0.94
C ALA A 445 21.49 -8.97 1.66
N TYR A 446 21.10 -8.85 2.93
CA TYR A 446 21.21 -7.63 3.73
C TYR A 446 22.31 -7.70 4.77
N LYS A 447 22.87 -6.53 5.13
CA LYS A 447 23.78 -6.37 6.27
C LYS A 447 23.06 -5.90 7.52
N VAL A 448 21.99 -5.13 7.34
CA VAL A 448 21.18 -4.58 8.44
C VAL A 448 19.71 -4.76 8.12
N ILE A 449 18.97 -5.29 9.09
CA ILE A 449 17.51 -5.37 9.02
C ILE A 449 16.92 -4.63 10.22
N PHE A 450 16.06 -3.65 9.93
CA PHE A 450 15.24 -2.99 10.93
C PHE A 450 13.87 -3.68 11.01
N VAL A 451 13.40 -3.87 12.24
CA VAL A 451 12.13 -4.55 12.54
C VAL A 451 11.28 -3.62 13.41
N PRO A 452 10.54 -2.70 12.78
CA PRO A 452 9.67 -1.77 13.50
C PRO A 452 8.46 -2.49 14.06
N ALA A 453 8.29 -2.47 15.38
CA ALA A 453 7.10 -2.91 16.11
C ALA A 453 6.41 -4.16 15.53
N LEU A 454 7.18 -5.20 15.19
CA LEU A 454 6.65 -6.46 14.65
C LEU A 454 5.87 -7.20 15.73
N TYR A 455 4.69 -6.64 16.05
CA TYR A 455 3.84 -7.01 17.15
C TYR A 455 3.38 -8.46 17.08
N SER A 456 3.00 -8.91 15.89
CA SER A 456 2.44 -10.23 15.61
C SER A 456 3.14 -10.87 14.42
N ALA A 457 3.67 -12.07 14.61
CA ALA A 457 4.21 -12.89 13.54
C ALA A 457 4.32 -14.36 14.00
N PRO A 458 4.37 -15.33 13.05
CA PRO A 458 4.71 -16.71 13.36
C PRO A 458 6.12 -16.83 13.98
N LYS A 459 6.30 -17.82 14.83
CA LYS A 459 7.58 -18.09 15.52
C LYS A 459 8.77 -18.19 14.54
N GLU A 460 8.57 -18.79 13.39
CA GLU A 460 9.58 -19.01 12.36
C GLU A 460 10.16 -17.70 11.83
N VAL A 461 9.42 -16.60 11.86
CA VAL A 461 9.92 -15.27 11.47
C VAL A 461 10.99 -14.81 12.46
N PHE A 462 10.73 -14.93 13.74
CA PHE A 462 11.68 -14.56 14.80
C PHE A 462 12.92 -15.47 14.81
N GLU A 463 12.74 -16.76 14.55
CA GLU A 463 13.84 -17.71 14.39
C GLU A 463 14.74 -17.34 13.20
N ARG A 464 14.17 -16.95 12.05
CA ARG A 464 14.94 -16.46 10.89
C ARG A 464 15.70 -15.17 11.21
N LEU A 465 15.09 -14.22 11.90
CA LEU A 465 15.73 -12.98 12.33
C LEU A 465 16.90 -13.23 13.27
N SER A 466 16.72 -14.11 14.25
CA SER A 466 17.78 -14.53 15.17
C SER A 466 18.94 -15.23 14.43
N ALA A 467 18.61 -16.11 13.48
CA ALA A 467 19.60 -16.79 12.65
C ALA A 467 20.35 -15.82 11.72
N PHE A 468 19.67 -14.84 11.13
CA PHE A 468 20.29 -13.77 10.35
C PHE A 468 21.37 -13.03 11.16
N ALA A 469 21.04 -12.65 12.40
CA ALA A 469 22.00 -11.99 13.27
C ALA A 469 23.18 -12.92 13.65
N ALA A 470 22.91 -14.19 13.96
CA ALA A 470 23.96 -15.18 14.27
C ALA A 470 24.93 -15.40 13.11
N ASN A 471 24.44 -15.35 11.88
CA ASN A 471 25.21 -15.58 10.64
C ASN A 471 26.01 -14.35 10.18
N GLY A 472 25.80 -13.18 10.75
CA GLY A 472 26.61 -11.99 10.47
C GLY A 472 25.82 -10.78 10.00
N GLY A 473 24.51 -10.78 10.13
CA GLY A 473 23.66 -9.61 9.95
C GLY A 473 23.53 -8.77 11.22
N THR A 474 23.23 -7.51 11.09
CA THR A 474 22.86 -6.63 12.21
C THR A 474 21.34 -6.52 12.28
N LEU A 475 20.78 -6.87 13.44
CA LEU A 475 19.34 -6.80 13.69
C LEU A 475 19.02 -5.60 14.59
N VAL A 476 18.08 -4.76 14.20
CA VAL A 476 17.59 -3.64 15.00
C VAL A 476 16.08 -3.78 15.18
N ALA A 477 15.65 -4.15 16.36
CA ALA A 477 14.23 -4.25 16.70
C ALA A 477 13.79 -3.08 17.57
N THR A 478 12.54 -2.66 17.40
CA THR A 478 11.93 -1.66 18.28
C THR A 478 10.94 -2.31 19.23
N PHE A 479 10.45 -1.52 20.17
CA PHE A 479 9.42 -1.92 21.13
C PHE A 479 8.26 -2.70 20.47
N LYS A 480 7.59 -3.51 21.25
CA LYS A 480 6.47 -4.39 20.83
C LYS A 480 6.82 -5.46 19.79
N THR A 481 8.05 -5.60 19.36
CA THR A 481 8.48 -6.72 18.50
C THR A 481 8.40 -8.03 19.27
N GLY A 482 7.78 -9.07 18.67
CA GLY A 482 7.65 -10.41 19.26
C GLY A 482 6.62 -10.50 20.40
N PHE A 483 5.67 -9.56 20.49
CA PHE A 483 4.73 -9.54 21.61
C PHE A 483 3.68 -10.65 21.52
N THR A 484 3.17 -10.94 20.31
CA THR A 484 2.18 -11.99 20.09
C THR A 484 2.60 -12.99 19.01
N ASP A 485 1.95 -14.16 19.01
CA ASP A 485 1.99 -15.09 17.88
C ASP A 485 1.12 -14.61 16.69
N GLU A 486 1.00 -15.42 15.65
CA GLU A 486 0.22 -15.14 14.44
C GLU A 486 -1.30 -15.03 14.68
N HIS A 487 -1.81 -15.52 15.82
CA HIS A 487 -3.22 -15.39 16.22
C HIS A 487 -3.45 -14.19 17.13
N VAL A 488 -2.44 -13.31 17.27
CA VAL A 488 -2.45 -12.15 18.17
C VAL A 488 -2.65 -12.56 19.64
N LYS A 489 -2.25 -13.78 19.99
CA LYS A 489 -2.20 -14.27 21.34
C LYS A 489 -0.84 -13.89 21.96
N VAL A 490 -0.85 -13.21 23.09
CA VAL A 490 0.40 -12.80 23.77
C VAL A 490 1.23 -14.03 24.10
N ASN A 491 2.50 -14.00 23.71
CA ASN A 491 3.44 -15.07 24.00
C ASN A 491 3.64 -15.24 25.52
N CYS A 492 3.70 -16.48 25.99
CA CYS A 492 3.98 -16.79 27.39
C CYS A 492 5.47 -16.70 27.74
N ASP A 493 6.34 -16.64 26.73
CA ASP A 493 7.78 -16.45 26.90
C ASP A 493 8.10 -15.01 27.31
N ARG A 494 9.29 -14.81 27.89
CA ARG A 494 9.77 -13.47 28.18
C ARG A 494 9.94 -12.65 26.91
N GLN A 495 9.48 -11.43 26.97
CA GLN A 495 9.49 -10.52 25.84
C GLN A 495 10.88 -9.86 25.61
N PRO A 496 11.28 -9.59 24.36
CA PRO A 496 10.61 -9.94 23.11
C PRO A 496 10.69 -11.45 22.83
N ALA A 497 9.55 -12.11 22.73
CA ALA A 497 9.51 -13.56 22.54
C ALA A 497 10.18 -13.98 21.21
N GLY A 498 10.95 -15.06 21.25
CA GLY A 498 11.74 -15.54 20.11
C GLY A 498 13.01 -14.72 19.82
N LEU A 499 13.18 -13.53 20.43
CA LEU A 499 14.35 -12.67 20.24
C LEU A 499 15.09 -12.32 21.54
N SER A 500 14.55 -12.64 22.71
CA SER A 500 15.15 -12.25 24.01
C SER A 500 16.60 -12.71 24.18
N GLU A 501 16.95 -13.90 23.70
CA GLU A 501 18.31 -14.43 23.72
C GLU A 501 19.26 -13.64 22.83
N CYS A 502 18.89 -13.43 21.56
CA CYS A 502 19.74 -12.67 20.63
C CYS A 502 19.85 -11.19 21.01
N MET A 503 18.80 -10.61 21.61
CA MET A 503 18.83 -9.25 22.16
C MET A 503 19.63 -9.16 23.47
N GLY A 504 19.85 -10.28 24.19
CA GLY A 504 20.54 -10.32 25.49
C GLY A 504 19.80 -9.49 26.54
N ALA A 505 18.51 -9.37 26.43
CA ALA A 505 17.66 -8.55 27.29
C ALA A 505 16.21 -9.02 27.19
N TRP A 506 15.42 -8.73 28.21
CA TRP A 506 14.01 -9.07 28.26
C TRP A 506 13.21 -8.04 29.03
N TYR A 507 11.88 -8.05 28.90
CA TYR A 507 10.95 -7.27 29.72
C TYR A 507 9.71 -8.08 30.06
N ASP A 508 9.04 -7.70 31.13
CA ASP A 508 7.76 -8.24 31.58
C ASP A 508 6.72 -7.13 31.85
N ARG A 509 7.17 -5.88 31.88
CA ARG A 509 6.34 -4.71 32.17
C ARG A 509 6.61 -3.59 31.20
N PHE A 510 5.56 -2.84 30.91
CA PHE A 510 5.61 -1.65 30.05
C PHE A 510 4.62 -0.60 30.56
N THR A 511 4.81 0.64 30.16
CA THR A 511 3.95 1.76 30.58
C THR A 511 4.02 2.94 29.63
N ALA A 512 3.06 3.87 29.76
CA ALA A 512 3.18 5.19 29.15
C ALA A 512 4.14 6.05 29.98
N PRO A 513 5.08 6.78 29.37
CA PRO A 513 6.01 7.65 30.08
C PRO A 513 5.34 8.92 30.58
N LYS A 514 5.90 9.49 31.66
CA LYS A 514 5.57 10.84 32.11
C LYS A 514 6.85 11.51 32.61
N ASN A 515 7.28 12.55 31.87
CA ASN A 515 8.52 13.28 32.19
C ASN A 515 9.73 12.34 32.27
N VAL A 516 9.91 11.48 31.29
CA VAL A 516 11.00 10.52 31.19
C VAL A 516 11.95 10.94 30.09
N GLY A 517 13.22 11.12 30.42
CA GLY A 517 14.28 11.33 29.45
C GLY A 517 15.12 10.06 29.25
N LEU A 518 16.20 10.20 28.49
CA LEU A 518 17.23 9.17 28.34
C LEU A 518 18.56 9.65 28.95
N SER A 519 19.32 8.71 29.52
CA SER A 519 20.67 8.94 30.05
C SER A 519 21.63 7.88 29.51
N GLY A 520 22.88 8.23 29.31
CA GLY A 520 23.92 7.35 28.74
C GLY A 520 24.42 7.90 27.40
N GLU A 521 24.42 7.07 26.36
CA GLU A 521 24.79 7.54 25.02
C GLU A 521 23.78 8.58 24.54
N THR A 522 24.26 9.70 24.01
CA THR A 522 23.40 10.79 23.53
C THR A 522 23.01 10.63 22.07
N PHE A 523 23.67 9.75 21.34
CA PHE A 523 23.45 9.54 19.88
C PHE A 523 23.59 10.84 19.06
N GLY A 524 24.30 11.84 19.58
CA GLY A 524 24.42 13.15 18.97
C GLY A 524 23.22 14.09 19.17
N LEU A 525 22.23 13.67 19.94
CA LEU A 525 21.02 14.43 20.25
C LEU A 525 21.19 15.36 21.46
N SER A 526 20.45 16.43 21.47
CA SER A 526 20.35 17.34 22.63
C SER A 526 19.50 16.72 23.74
N LYS A 527 19.59 17.26 24.95
CA LYS A 527 18.82 16.78 26.10
C LYS A 527 17.29 16.88 25.85
N ASP A 528 16.85 17.89 25.12
CA ASP A 528 15.43 18.11 24.83
C ASP A 528 14.90 17.10 23.80
N GLU A 529 15.78 16.59 22.92
CA GLU A 529 15.46 15.53 21.96
C GLU A 529 15.48 14.13 22.60
N LEU A 530 16.22 13.94 23.67
CA LEU A 530 16.31 12.69 24.42
C LEU A 530 15.13 12.51 25.39
N GLN A 531 13.90 12.60 24.88
CA GLN A 531 12.66 12.46 25.64
C GLN A 531 11.85 11.25 25.16
N VAL A 532 11.35 10.46 26.12
CA VAL A 532 10.43 9.35 25.86
C VAL A 532 9.00 9.89 25.87
N GLN A 533 8.25 9.72 24.78
CA GLN A 533 6.97 10.40 24.61
C GLN A 533 5.76 9.49 24.75
N ASP A 534 5.73 8.36 24.05
CA ASP A 534 4.49 7.59 23.88
C ASP A 534 4.48 6.27 24.64
N PHE A 535 5.61 5.57 24.70
CA PHE A 535 5.66 4.22 25.23
C PHE A 535 7.05 3.88 25.80
N MET A 536 7.11 2.98 26.75
CA MET A 536 8.35 2.43 27.28
C MET A 536 8.17 1.00 27.78
N GLU A 537 9.09 0.14 27.43
CA GLU A 537 9.26 -1.20 27.98
C GLU A 537 10.32 -1.16 29.09
N LEU A 538 10.06 -1.83 30.19
CA LEU A 538 10.98 -1.85 31.32
C LEU A 538 12.01 -2.96 31.10
N VAL A 539 13.00 -2.71 30.25
CA VAL A 539 13.95 -3.73 29.80
C VAL A 539 15.02 -4.01 30.84
N GLU A 540 15.20 -5.30 31.14
CA GLU A 540 16.26 -5.82 32.00
C GLU A 540 17.35 -6.49 31.13
N PRO A 541 18.59 -5.99 31.13
CA PRO A 541 19.66 -6.57 30.35
C PRO A 541 20.15 -7.88 30.97
N VAL A 542 20.38 -8.90 30.13
CA VAL A 542 20.93 -10.21 30.50
C VAL A 542 22.12 -10.50 29.59
N GLY A 543 23.20 -9.76 29.79
CA GLY A 543 24.40 -9.84 28.97
C GLY A 543 24.55 -8.74 27.93
N ALA A 544 23.48 -8.06 27.52
CA ALA A 544 23.57 -6.92 26.62
C ALA A 544 24.25 -5.70 27.30
N LYS A 545 25.02 -4.96 26.51
CA LYS A 545 25.50 -3.64 26.89
C LYS A 545 24.33 -2.65 26.82
N VAL A 546 24.06 -1.92 27.88
CA VAL A 546 23.11 -0.81 27.87
C VAL A 546 23.76 0.40 27.22
N LEU A 547 23.13 0.99 26.23
CA LEU A 547 23.54 2.23 25.60
C LEU A 547 22.82 3.43 26.22
N ALA A 548 21.54 3.29 26.53
CA ALA A 548 20.78 4.32 27.23
C ALA A 548 19.85 3.70 28.27
N PHE A 549 19.71 4.38 29.39
CA PHE A 549 18.73 4.11 30.45
C PHE A 549 17.62 5.16 30.42
N TYR A 550 16.50 4.85 31.05
CA TYR A 550 15.47 5.87 31.31
C TYR A 550 15.95 6.86 32.37
N ASP A 551 15.96 8.14 32.08
CA ASP A 551 16.28 9.21 33.04
C ASP A 551 15.03 9.59 33.84
N HIS A 552 14.74 8.79 34.85
CA HIS A 552 13.60 8.97 35.75
C HIS A 552 13.91 8.32 37.11
N ASN A 553 13.62 9.01 38.21
CA ASN A 553 13.97 8.55 39.57
C ASN A 553 13.55 7.11 39.87
N MET A 554 12.38 6.67 39.38
CA MET A 554 11.83 5.34 39.68
C MET A 554 12.04 4.33 38.52
N ARG A 555 12.71 4.72 37.44
CA ARG A 555 12.89 3.87 36.24
C ARG A 555 14.34 3.80 35.75
N LYS A 556 15.27 4.45 36.43
CA LYS A 556 16.68 4.55 36.01
C LYS A 556 17.44 3.22 35.96
N GLU A 557 16.87 2.16 36.49
CA GLU A 557 17.45 0.82 36.47
C GLU A 557 17.12 0.06 35.19
N TYR A 558 16.12 0.52 34.44
CA TYR A 558 15.70 -0.13 33.21
C TYR A 558 16.36 0.48 31.97
N ALA A 559 16.78 -0.42 31.07
CA ALA A 559 17.36 -0.01 29.81
C ALA A 559 16.29 0.47 28.82
N ALA A 560 16.63 1.51 28.09
CA ALA A 560 15.84 2.00 26.96
C ALA A 560 16.44 1.56 25.63
N VAL A 561 17.78 1.49 25.52
CA VAL A 561 18.46 1.03 24.31
C VAL A 561 19.57 0.05 24.75
N THR A 562 19.57 -1.14 24.15
CA THR A 562 20.58 -2.16 24.41
C THR A 562 21.28 -2.61 23.13
N LYS A 563 22.49 -3.11 23.29
CA LYS A 563 23.32 -3.70 22.24
C LYS A 563 23.87 -5.03 22.75
N ASN A 564 23.61 -6.11 22.01
CA ASN A 564 24.12 -7.44 22.32
C ASN A 564 24.96 -8.00 21.17
N SER A 565 26.03 -8.71 21.51
CA SER A 565 26.80 -9.50 20.55
C SER A 565 26.15 -10.87 20.42
N TRP A 566 25.73 -11.23 19.22
CA TRP A 566 25.09 -12.51 18.90
C TRP A 566 25.76 -13.16 17.68
N GLY A 567 26.31 -14.33 17.88
CA GLY A 567 27.10 -14.98 16.81
C GLY A 567 28.24 -14.08 16.31
N LYS A 568 28.18 -13.71 15.03
CA LYS A 568 29.23 -12.90 14.38
C LYS A 568 28.94 -11.39 14.39
N ARG A 569 27.79 -10.96 14.84
CA ARG A 569 27.33 -9.56 14.74
C ARG A 569 26.55 -9.09 15.96
N THR A 570 25.74 -8.09 15.76
CA THR A 570 25.12 -7.31 16.83
C THR A 570 23.61 -7.23 16.66
N CYS A 571 22.89 -7.35 17.78
CA CYS A 571 21.47 -7.03 17.89
C CYS A 571 21.30 -5.76 18.72
N TYR A 572 20.38 -4.90 18.29
CA TYR A 572 19.96 -3.70 19.01
C TYR A 572 18.48 -3.82 19.36
N ASN A 573 18.14 -3.46 20.57
CA ASN A 573 16.75 -3.31 21.01
C ASN A 573 16.51 -1.87 21.44
N ILE A 574 15.46 -1.27 20.90
CA ILE A 574 15.00 0.10 21.20
C ILE A 574 13.62 -0.02 21.83
N ALA A 575 13.55 0.17 23.17
CA ALA A 575 12.38 -0.11 24.00
C ALA A 575 11.41 1.08 24.15
#